data_b79da6ff6cd203cc4d21b865123317d6
#
_entry.id   b79da6ff6cd203cc4d21b865123317d6
#
_cell.length_a   1.000
_cell.length_b   1.000
_cell.length_c   1.000
_cell.angle_alpha   90.00
_cell.angle_beta   90.00
_cell.angle_gamma   90.00
#
_symmetry.space_group_name_H-M   'P 1'
#
loop_
_entity.id
_entity.type
_entity.pdbx_description
1 polymer ?
#
loop_
_entity_poly.entity_id
_entity_poly.type
_entity_poly.pdbx_seq_one_letter_code
_entity_poly.pdbx_strand_id
1 'polypeptide(L)'
;MHANHLLDHLPTQELSRLLPIGSSVQLRTGQDITLQNQRCSGIHFPLQGCICLVTRLECHASLQLGMVGAEGAVGAHLLLGQAVCLVGAVVQEGGEAWRLPATALRRALLENPGLRRLLSRYLMVQMRATVTMAACLHFHSLRARLARCLLMVLDRVDGRGFQATHELLAQLLGVRRVGVTVAAGSLQDAGLIQYQRGRVDVLDRWGLQEASCSCYEEDREMYLQGMRFAPAARSRQG
;
A
#
# COMPACT_ATOMS: atom_id res chain seq x y z
N MET A 1 12.94 3.60 -16.46
CA MET A 1 11.50 3.67 -16.13
C MET A 1 11.29 2.73 -14.96
N HIS A 2 11.05 3.24 -13.76
CA HIS A 2 10.72 2.35 -12.62
C HIS A 2 9.42 1.64 -12.95
N ALA A 3 9.44 0.32 -12.93
CA ALA A 3 8.28 -0.49 -13.24
C ALA A 3 7.44 -0.69 -11.98
N ASN A 4 6.12 -0.84 -12.15
CA ASN A 4 5.28 -1.32 -11.07
C ASN A 4 5.44 -2.84 -10.95
N HIS A 5 5.92 -3.31 -9.79
CA HIS A 5 6.25 -4.72 -9.58
C HIS A 5 5.03 -5.64 -9.71
N LEU A 6 3.81 -5.12 -9.45
CA LEU A 6 2.60 -5.89 -9.69
C LEU A 6 2.40 -6.16 -11.17
N LEU A 7 2.57 -5.13 -12.03
CA LEU A 7 2.44 -5.26 -13.47
C LEU A 7 3.56 -6.11 -14.10
N ASP A 8 4.74 -6.20 -13.48
CA ASP A 8 5.85 -7.03 -13.95
C ASP A 8 5.54 -8.54 -13.92
N HIS A 9 4.50 -8.95 -13.19
CA HIS A 9 4.00 -10.31 -13.22
C HIS A 9 3.18 -10.64 -14.49
N LEU A 10 2.83 -9.66 -15.32
CA LEU A 10 2.14 -9.91 -16.59
C LEU A 10 3.14 -10.39 -17.66
N PRO A 11 2.72 -11.30 -18.54
CA PRO A 11 3.49 -11.61 -19.74
C PRO A 11 3.74 -10.35 -20.56
N THR A 12 4.94 -10.22 -21.14
CA THR A 12 5.36 -9.04 -21.90
C THR A 12 4.34 -8.63 -22.98
N GLN A 13 3.73 -9.62 -23.65
CA GLN A 13 2.73 -9.37 -24.67
C GLN A 13 1.44 -8.75 -24.12
N GLU A 14 1.00 -9.18 -22.92
CA GLU A 14 -0.17 -8.62 -22.26
C GLU A 14 0.10 -7.20 -21.76
N LEU A 15 1.29 -7.00 -21.16
CA LEU A 15 1.72 -5.69 -20.68
C LEU A 15 1.86 -4.67 -21.82
N SER A 16 2.46 -5.05 -22.96
CA SER A 16 2.63 -4.17 -24.11
C SER A 16 1.31 -3.70 -24.73
N ARG A 17 0.25 -4.50 -24.62
CA ARG A 17 -1.11 -4.11 -25.03
C ARG A 17 -1.81 -3.21 -24.02
N LEU A 18 -1.47 -3.36 -22.74
CA LEU A 18 -2.08 -2.61 -21.66
C LEU A 18 -1.52 -1.19 -21.52
N LEU A 19 -0.20 -1.02 -21.63
CA LEU A 19 0.47 0.26 -21.42
C LEU A 19 -0.06 1.43 -22.27
N PRO A 20 -0.36 1.26 -23.59
CA PRO A 20 -0.84 2.37 -24.43
C PRO A 20 -2.22 2.91 -24.08
N ILE A 21 -3.03 2.16 -23.32
CA ILE A 21 -4.41 2.55 -22.96
C ILE A 21 -4.52 3.26 -21.61
N GLY A 22 -3.41 3.41 -20.90
CA GLY A 22 -3.28 4.19 -19.67
C GLY A 22 -2.40 5.41 -19.87
N SER A 23 -2.18 6.14 -18.79
CA SER A 23 -1.32 7.33 -18.77
C SER A 23 -0.54 7.44 -17.45
N SER A 24 0.65 8.06 -17.52
CA SER A 24 1.36 8.47 -16.32
C SER A 24 0.64 9.65 -15.65
N VAL A 25 0.61 9.64 -14.31
CA VAL A 25 0.06 10.72 -13.48
C VAL A 25 1.00 11.00 -12.32
N GLN A 26 1.16 12.28 -11.98
CA GLN A 26 1.93 12.70 -10.81
C GLN A 26 1.09 12.54 -9.54
N LEU A 27 1.70 11.99 -8.51
CA LEU A 27 1.15 11.86 -7.16
C LEU A 27 1.71 12.97 -6.28
N ARG A 28 0.85 13.78 -5.67
CA ARG A 28 1.27 14.85 -4.74
C ARG A 28 0.95 14.44 -3.31
N THR A 29 1.88 14.58 -2.41
CA THR A 29 1.67 14.32 -0.97
C THR A 29 0.42 15.03 -0.45
N GLY A 30 -0.43 14.31 0.26
CA GLY A 30 -1.74 14.78 0.75
C GLY A 30 -2.88 14.73 -0.27
N GLN A 31 -2.62 14.34 -1.52
CA GLN A 31 -3.66 14.21 -2.54
C GLN A 31 -4.57 13.01 -2.29
N ASP A 32 -5.88 13.22 -2.34
CA ASP A 32 -6.85 12.13 -2.39
C ASP A 32 -6.86 11.52 -3.80
N ILE A 33 -6.56 10.23 -3.91
CA ILE A 33 -6.65 9.43 -5.15
C ILE A 33 -8.05 8.87 -5.33
N THR A 34 -8.64 8.39 -4.22
CA THR A 34 -10.03 7.96 -4.14
C THR A 34 -10.64 8.44 -2.84
N LEU A 35 -11.93 8.78 -2.89
CA LEU A 35 -12.71 9.11 -1.71
C LEU A 35 -13.65 7.95 -1.37
N GLN A 36 -13.71 7.60 -0.08
CA GLN A 36 -14.62 6.57 0.42
C GLN A 36 -16.07 6.88 0.05
N ASN A 37 -16.84 5.87 -0.34
CA ASN A 37 -18.22 5.97 -0.80
C ASN A 37 -18.44 6.79 -2.08
N GLN A 38 -17.37 7.20 -2.77
CA GLN A 38 -17.46 7.86 -4.07
C GLN A 38 -17.12 6.93 -5.22
N ARG A 39 -17.50 7.33 -6.43
CA ARG A 39 -17.24 6.55 -7.64
C ARG A 39 -15.76 6.51 -7.97
N CYS A 40 -15.23 5.30 -8.15
CA CYS A 40 -13.84 5.07 -8.55
C CYS A 40 -13.65 5.38 -10.04
N SER A 41 -12.78 6.33 -10.37
CA SER A 41 -12.53 6.78 -11.74
C SER A 41 -11.54 5.90 -12.51
N GLY A 42 -10.80 5.04 -11.82
CA GLY A 42 -9.79 4.17 -12.44
C GLY A 42 -8.90 3.46 -11.43
N ILE A 43 -8.03 2.60 -11.94
CA ILE A 43 -7.00 1.94 -11.15
C ILE A 43 -5.67 2.69 -11.32
N HIS A 44 -4.92 2.83 -10.23
CA HIS A 44 -3.60 3.46 -10.20
C HIS A 44 -2.57 2.43 -9.77
N PHE A 45 -1.49 2.32 -10.51
CA PHE A 45 -0.34 1.48 -10.23
C PHE A 45 0.84 2.40 -9.90
N PRO A 46 1.17 2.62 -8.62
CA PRO A 46 2.30 3.47 -8.25
C PRO A 46 3.59 2.94 -8.88
N LEU A 47 4.42 3.84 -9.40
CA LEU A 47 5.77 3.56 -9.90
C LEU A 47 6.78 4.00 -8.85
N GLN A 48 6.43 5.06 -8.13
CA GLN A 48 7.18 5.63 -7.01
C GLN A 48 6.19 6.23 -6.00
N GLY A 49 6.66 6.39 -4.76
CA GLY A 49 5.86 6.96 -3.69
C GLY A 49 5.01 5.93 -2.93
N CYS A 50 4.22 6.43 -1.99
CA CYS A 50 3.42 5.61 -1.10
C CYS A 50 2.00 6.18 -0.97
N ILE A 51 1.00 5.32 -1.09
CA ILE A 51 -0.42 5.66 -0.94
C ILE A 51 -0.96 4.90 0.28
N CYS A 52 -1.58 5.60 1.23
CA CYS A 52 -2.29 5.01 2.35
C CYS A 52 -3.75 4.74 1.99
N LEU A 53 -4.21 3.53 2.24
CA LEU A 53 -5.63 3.17 2.24
C LEU A 53 -6.22 3.53 3.60
N VAL A 54 -7.26 4.35 3.61
CA VAL A 54 -7.84 4.89 4.83
C VAL A 54 -9.35 4.69 4.86
N THR A 55 -9.89 4.44 6.07
CA THR A 55 -11.33 4.51 6.31
C THR A 55 -11.64 5.65 7.26
N ARG A 56 -12.76 6.30 7.03
CA ARG A 56 -13.30 7.35 7.91
C ARG A 56 -14.64 6.87 8.44
N LEU A 57 -14.77 6.79 9.75
CA LEU A 57 -16.02 6.53 10.43
C LEU A 57 -16.57 7.86 10.96
N GLU A 58 -17.89 7.99 10.99
CA GLU A 58 -18.54 9.16 11.56
C GLU A 58 -18.01 9.43 12.97
N CYS A 59 -17.69 10.70 13.25
CA CYS A 59 -17.17 11.18 14.54
C CYS A 59 -15.79 10.64 14.96
N HIS A 60 -15.05 9.97 14.07
CA HIS A 60 -13.72 9.44 14.37
C HIS A 60 -12.66 9.95 13.39
N ALA A 61 -11.40 9.94 13.84
CA ALA A 61 -10.26 10.18 12.96
C ALA A 61 -10.16 9.06 11.90
N SER A 62 -9.54 9.35 10.78
CA SER A 62 -9.26 8.34 9.76
C SER A 62 -8.34 7.24 10.33
N LEU A 63 -8.57 6.00 9.91
CA LEU A 63 -7.73 4.85 10.26
C LEU A 63 -7.10 4.29 8.99
N GLN A 64 -5.80 4.04 9.04
CA GLN A 64 -5.09 3.36 7.97
C GLN A 64 -5.45 1.86 7.98
N LEU A 65 -5.79 1.35 6.81
CA LEU A 65 -6.08 -0.08 6.58
C LEU A 65 -4.97 -0.80 5.82
N GLY A 66 -4.08 -0.05 5.16
CA GLY A 66 -2.98 -0.59 4.39
C GLY A 66 -2.19 0.50 3.69
N MET A 67 -1.12 0.09 3.03
CA MET A 67 -0.28 0.93 2.18
C MET A 67 -0.10 0.27 0.81
N VAL A 68 0.07 1.09 -0.21
CA VAL A 68 0.29 0.67 -1.59
C VAL A 68 1.44 1.49 -2.15
N GLY A 69 2.48 0.80 -2.60
CA GLY A 69 3.60 1.35 -3.34
C GLY A 69 3.72 0.69 -4.71
N ALA A 70 4.93 0.60 -5.25
CA ALA A 70 5.21 -0.01 -6.55
C ALA A 70 4.84 -1.51 -6.62
N GLU A 71 4.64 -2.16 -5.48
CA GLU A 71 4.21 -3.56 -5.36
C GLU A 71 2.70 -3.77 -5.59
N GLY A 72 1.90 -2.70 -5.74
CA GLY A 72 0.45 -2.84 -5.69
C GLY A 72 -0.33 -1.92 -6.63
N ALA A 73 -1.62 -1.82 -6.36
CA ALA A 73 -2.54 -0.96 -7.10
C ALA A 73 -3.67 -0.43 -6.21
N VAL A 74 -4.10 0.81 -6.46
CA VAL A 74 -5.29 1.43 -5.87
C VAL A 74 -6.44 1.36 -6.86
N GLY A 75 -7.61 0.88 -6.41
CA GLY A 75 -8.79 0.72 -7.28
C GLY A 75 -8.97 -0.70 -7.82
N ALA A 76 -8.23 -1.70 -7.31
CA ALA A 76 -8.33 -3.09 -7.74
C ALA A 76 -9.74 -3.69 -7.56
N HIS A 77 -10.56 -3.16 -6.64
CA HIS A 77 -11.95 -3.57 -6.44
C HIS A 77 -12.85 -3.40 -7.69
N LEU A 78 -12.44 -2.57 -8.64
CA LEU A 78 -13.13 -2.44 -9.94
C LEU A 78 -13.20 -3.78 -10.71
N LEU A 79 -12.26 -4.71 -10.45
CA LEU A 79 -12.27 -6.08 -10.96
C LEU A 79 -13.58 -6.82 -10.60
N LEU A 80 -14.11 -6.55 -9.41
CA LEU A 80 -15.32 -7.19 -8.89
C LEU A 80 -16.62 -6.54 -9.42
N GLY A 81 -16.51 -5.59 -10.35
CA GLY A 81 -17.65 -4.83 -10.87
C GLY A 81 -18.14 -3.72 -9.93
N GLN A 82 -17.54 -3.57 -8.75
CA GLN A 82 -17.89 -2.54 -7.79
C GLN A 82 -17.30 -1.19 -8.19
N ALA A 83 -18.17 -0.23 -8.51
CA ALA A 83 -17.74 1.09 -8.98
C ALA A 83 -17.52 2.10 -7.84
N VAL A 84 -17.96 1.80 -6.63
CA VAL A 84 -17.85 2.68 -5.46
C VAL A 84 -16.65 2.25 -4.61
N CYS A 85 -15.84 3.21 -4.21
CA CYS A 85 -14.68 2.97 -3.34
C CYS A 85 -15.14 2.62 -1.92
N LEU A 86 -14.76 1.46 -1.42
CA LEU A 86 -15.02 1.04 -0.04
C LEU A 86 -14.17 1.82 0.96
N VAL A 87 -12.99 2.24 0.53
CA VAL A 87 -12.01 2.98 1.33
C VAL A 87 -11.49 4.19 0.56
N GLY A 88 -11.04 5.21 1.26
CA GLY A 88 -10.27 6.30 0.69
C GLY A 88 -8.83 5.88 0.41
N ALA A 89 -8.16 6.63 -0.46
CA ALA A 89 -6.73 6.47 -0.72
C ALA A 89 -6.06 7.84 -0.80
N VAL A 90 -5.08 8.07 0.06
CA VAL A 90 -4.38 9.35 0.22
C VAL A 90 -2.90 9.14 -0.05
N VAL A 91 -2.29 10.00 -0.85
CA VAL A 91 -0.85 9.97 -1.11
C VAL A 91 -0.09 10.36 0.15
N GLN A 92 0.68 9.43 0.71
CA GLN A 92 1.54 9.65 1.87
C GLN A 92 2.88 10.26 1.45
N GLU A 93 3.49 9.72 0.41
CA GLU A 93 4.72 10.24 -0.19
C GLU A 93 4.50 10.37 -1.68
N GLY A 94 4.82 11.56 -2.22
CA GLY A 94 4.62 11.89 -3.63
C GLY A 94 5.48 11.03 -4.54
N GLY A 95 5.11 10.97 -5.81
CA GLY A 95 5.80 10.19 -6.82
C GLY A 95 5.03 10.16 -8.13
N GLU A 96 5.07 9.03 -8.79
CA GLU A 96 4.43 8.81 -10.09
C GLU A 96 3.60 7.51 -10.07
N ALA A 97 2.48 7.50 -10.77
CA ALA A 97 1.69 6.28 -10.99
C ALA A 97 1.30 6.16 -12.46
N TRP A 98 1.20 4.93 -12.95
CA TRP A 98 0.48 4.64 -14.18
C TRP A 98 -0.99 4.42 -13.86
N ARG A 99 -1.87 5.16 -14.56
CA ARG A 99 -3.32 5.15 -14.33
C ARG A 99 -4.06 4.57 -15.51
N LEU A 100 -4.99 3.68 -15.25
CA LEU A 100 -5.92 3.14 -16.25
C LEU A 100 -7.35 3.56 -15.87
N PRO A 101 -8.08 4.29 -16.74
CA PRO A 101 -9.49 4.66 -16.49
C PRO A 101 -10.37 3.44 -16.28
N ALA A 102 -11.41 3.54 -15.43
CA ALA A 102 -12.29 2.43 -15.09
C ALA A 102 -12.97 1.79 -16.31
N THR A 103 -13.31 2.58 -17.33
CA THR A 103 -13.90 2.08 -18.59
C THR A 103 -12.89 1.26 -19.39
N ALA A 104 -11.64 1.72 -19.48
CA ALA A 104 -10.56 1.00 -20.15
C ALA A 104 -10.17 -0.27 -19.39
N LEU A 105 -10.13 -0.22 -18.04
CA LEU A 105 -9.88 -1.40 -17.21
C LEU A 105 -10.94 -2.48 -17.47
N ARG A 106 -12.22 -2.14 -17.52
CA ARG A 106 -13.29 -3.12 -17.79
C ARG A 106 -13.08 -3.86 -19.10
N ARG A 107 -12.72 -3.13 -20.17
CA ARG A 107 -12.40 -3.73 -21.47
C ARG A 107 -11.17 -4.62 -21.37
N ALA A 108 -10.09 -4.11 -20.76
CA ALA A 108 -8.85 -4.86 -20.58
C ALA A 108 -9.06 -6.16 -19.80
N LEU A 109 -9.93 -6.18 -18.80
CA LEU A 109 -10.25 -7.39 -18.02
C LEU A 109 -10.98 -8.48 -18.83
N LEU A 110 -11.73 -8.10 -19.87
CA LEU A 110 -12.36 -9.05 -20.78
C LEU A 110 -11.35 -9.64 -21.77
N GLU A 111 -10.42 -8.85 -22.23
CA GLU A 111 -9.44 -9.20 -23.26
C GLU A 111 -8.15 -9.79 -22.70
N ASN A 112 -7.89 -9.63 -21.39
CA ASN A 112 -6.64 -10.01 -20.74
C ASN A 112 -6.90 -10.87 -19.49
N PRO A 113 -6.95 -12.21 -19.64
CA PRO A 113 -7.13 -13.13 -18.51
C PRO A 113 -5.99 -13.10 -17.49
N GLY A 114 -4.76 -12.75 -17.92
CA GLY A 114 -3.60 -12.59 -17.04
C GLY A 114 -3.80 -11.44 -16.06
N LEU A 115 -4.21 -10.27 -16.56
CA LEU A 115 -4.53 -9.10 -15.74
C LEU A 115 -5.63 -9.42 -14.71
N ARG A 116 -6.67 -10.14 -15.14
CA ARG A 116 -7.76 -10.55 -14.23
C ARG A 116 -7.24 -11.47 -13.12
N ARG A 117 -6.44 -12.49 -13.44
CA ARG A 117 -5.83 -13.38 -12.44
C ARG A 117 -4.90 -12.63 -11.49
N LEU A 118 -4.08 -11.72 -12.03
CA LEU A 118 -3.16 -10.89 -11.27
C LEU A 118 -3.90 -10.04 -10.23
N LEU A 119 -4.89 -9.28 -10.67
CA LEU A 119 -5.68 -8.41 -9.77
C LEU A 119 -6.52 -9.22 -8.76
N SER A 120 -7.02 -10.40 -9.13
CA SER A 120 -7.72 -11.29 -8.18
C SER A 120 -6.80 -11.74 -7.06
N ARG A 121 -5.56 -12.14 -7.37
CA ARG A 121 -4.56 -12.51 -6.36
C ARG A 121 -4.17 -11.34 -5.48
N TYR A 122 -3.96 -10.18 -6.09
CA TYR A 122 -3.64 -8.97 -5.35
C TYR A 122 -4.75 -8.57 -4.36
N LEU A 123 -6.02 -8.68 -4.76
CA LEU A 123 -7.15 -8.47 -3.85
C LEU A 123 -7.14 -9.44 -2.66
N MET A 124 -6.79 -10.71 -2.88
CA MET A 124 -6.65 -11.69 -1.78
C MET A 124 -5.52 -11.29 -0.83
N VAL A 125 -4.39 -10.80 -1.35
CA VAL A 125 -3.30 -10.27 -0.52
C VAL A 125 -3.77 -9.07 0.30
N GLN A 126 -4.48 -8.12 -0.32
CA GLN A 126 -5.02 -6.96 0.39
C GLN A 126 -6.02 -7.35 1.49
N MET A 127 -6.91 -8.32 1.21
CA MET A 127 -7.84 -8.84 2.23
C MET A 127 -7.08 -9.43 3.43
N ARG A 128 -6.06 -10.25 3.19
CA ARG A 128 -5.24 -10.82 4.27
C ARG A 128 -4.51 -9.74 5.06
N ALA A 129 -3.91 -8.75 4.40
CA ALA A 129 -3.28 -7.61 5.05
C ALA A 129 -4.26 -6.84 5.95
N THR A 130 -5.54 -6.70 5.53
CA THR A 130 -6.59 -6.08 6.35
C THR A 130 -6.89 -6.91 7.60
N VAL A 131 -6.93 -8.25 7.50
CA VAL A 131 -7.11 -9.16 8.65
C VAL A 131 -5.93 -9.03 9.62
N THR A 132 -4.69 -9.05 9.10
CA THR A 132 -3.47 -8.83 9.93
C THR A 132 -3.52 -7.46 10.61
N MET A 133 -3.97 -6.42 9.92
CA MET A 133 -4.12 -5.09 10.50
C MET A 133 -5.12 -5.09 11.67
N ALA A 134 -6.27 -5.73 11.54
CA ALA A 134 -7.27 -5.82 12.62
C ALA A 134 -6.69 -6.51 13.85
N ALA A 135 -5.99 -7.63 13.69
CA ALA A 135 -5.29 -8.32 14.77
C ALA A 135 -4.19 -7.45 15.39
N CYS A 136 -3.39 -6.78 14.55
CA CYS A 136 -2.33 -5.89 14.98
C CYS A 136 -2.84 -4.73 15.86
N LEU A 137 -3.97 -4.13 15.48
CA LEU A 137 -4.61 -3.05 16.23
C LEU A 137 -5.04 -3.50 17.65
N HIS A 138 -5.43 -4.76 17.79
CA HIS A 138 -5.94 -5.30 19.05
C HIS A 138 -4.84 -5.83 19.96
N PHE A 139 -3.86 -6.53 19.42
CA PHE A 139 -2.90 -7.30 20.22
C PHE A 139 -1.55 -6.65 20.43
N HIS A 140 -1.16 -5.66 19.61
CA HIS A 140 0.20 -5.11 19.66
C HIS A 140 0.26 -3.71 20.26
N SER A 141 1.35 -3.43 21.00
CA SER A 141 1.60 -2.13 21.60
C SER A 141 1.73 -1.03 20.55
N LEU A 142 1.41 0.20 20.90
CA LEU A 142 1.52 1.35 20.00
C LEU A 142 2.96 1.55 19.50
N ARG A 143 3.98 1.29 20.36
CA ARG A 143 5.40 1.37 19.98
C ARG A 143 5.72 0.39 18.84
N ALA A 144 5.30 -0.87 18.94
CA ALA A 144 5.54 -1.88 17.94
C ALA A 144 4.75 -1.61 16.64
N ARG A 145 3.52 -1.11 16.73
CA ARG A 145 2.70 -0.69 15.60
C ARG A 145 3.29 0.52 14.87
N LEU A 146 3.85 1.49 15.63
CA LEU A 146 4.54 2.63 15.04
C LEU A 146 5.80 2.17 14.30
N ALA A 147 6.63 1.33 14.89
CA ALA A 147 7.82 0.76 14.24
C ALA A 147 7.45 0.04 12.93
N ARG A 148 6.42 -0.82 12.93
CA ARG A 148 5.88 -1.45 11.72
C ARG A 148 5.43 -0.42 10.68
N CYS A 149 4.67 0.60 11.09
CA CYS A 149 4.18 1.65 10.19
C CYS A 149 5.34 2.39 9.50
N LEU A 150 6.38 2.76 10.25
CA LEU A 150 7.57 3.43 9.72
C LEU A 150 8.33 2.55 8.73
N LEU A 151 8.50 1.26 9.02
CA LEU A 151 9.12 0.29 8.11
C LEU A 151 8.31 0.14 6.82
N MET A 152 6.99 0.03 6.91
CA MET A 152 6.10 -0.10 5.75
C MET A 152 6.19 1.12 4.82
N VAL A 153 6.33 2.33 5.36
CA VAL A 153 6.57 3.52 4.54
C VAL A 153 7.97 3.47 3.94
N LEU A 154 8.99 3.16 4.75
CA LEU A 154 10.39 3.11 4.32
C LEU A 154 10.62 2.10 3.17
N ASP A 155 9.87 1.00 3.15
CA ASP A 155 9.95 -0.01 2.08
C ASP A 155 9.44 0.52 0.72
N ARG A 156 8.70 1.64 0.72
CA ARG A 156 8.00 2.20 -0.45
C ARG A 156 8.54 3.54 -0.91
N VAL A 157 9.48 4.09 -0.15
CA VAL A 157 10.08 5.39 -0.46
C VAL A 157 11.59 5.24 -0.66
N ASP A 158 12.17 6.11 -1.48
CA ASP A 158 13.61 6.13 -1.67
C ASP A 158 14.29 6.84 -0.48
N GLY A 159 15.41 6.28 0.00
CA GLY A 159 16.22 6.87 1.05
C GLY A 159 15.96 6.30 2.44
N ARG A 160 16.40 7.04 3.47
CA ARG A 160 16.35 6.61 4.88
C ARG A 160 15.28 7.31 5.71
N GLY A 161 14.54 8.23 5.10
CA GLY A 161 13.57 9.04 5.85
C GLY A 161 12.52 9.67 4.95
N PHE A 162 11.41 10.05 5.56
CA PHE A 162 10.23 10.58 4.90
C PHE A 162 9.48 11.58 5.79
N GLN A 163 8.57 12.36 5.19
CA GLN A 163 7.73 13.31 5.92
C GLN A 163 6.58 12.57 6.62
N ALA A 164 6.52 12.69 7.96
CA ALA A 164 5.44 12.13 8.76
C ALA A 164 5.26 12.94 10.05
N THR A 165 4.27 13.80 10.12
CA THR A 165 3.95 14.51 11.38
C THR A 165 3.35 13.56 12.40
N HIS A 166 3.50 13.88 13.72
CA HIS A 166 2.82 13.11 14.78
C HIS A 166 1.30 13.10 14.61
N GLU A 167 0.72 14.17 14.07
CA GLU A 167 -0.71 14.23 13.77
C GLU A 167 -1.10 13.21 12.70
N LEU A 168 -0.34 13.16 11.60
CA LEU A 168 -0.55 12.21 10.53
C LEU A 168 -0.39 10.76 11.02
N LEU A 169 0.68 10.48 11.77
CA LEU A 169 0.90 9.14 12.35
C LEU A 169 -0.21 8.76 13.34
N ALA A 170 -0.74 9.72 14.11
CA ALA A 170 -1.86 9.49 15.01
C ALA A 170 -3.14 9.11 14.25
N GLN A 171 -3.43 9.82 13.16
CA GLN A 171 -4.55 9.48 12.28
C GLN A 171 -4.37 8.10 11.64
N LEU A 172 -3.18 7.80 11.12
CA LEU A 172 -2.89 6.50 10.50
C LEU A 172 -3.02 5.34 11.51
N LEU A 173 -2.54 5.53 12.74
CA LEU A 173 -2.55 4.48 13.78
C LEU A 173 -3.87 4.42 14.58
N GLY A 174 -4.79 5.34 14.33
CA GLY A 174 -6.07 5.42 15.04
C GLY A 174 -5.91 5.71 16.54
N VAL A 175 -4.99 6.61 16.91
CA VAL A 175 -4.66 6.93 18.30
C VAL A 175 -4.58 8.44 18.52
N ARG A 176 -4.49 8.88 19.78
CA ARG A 176 -4.24 10.29 20.09
C ARG A 176 -2.79 10.67 19.82
N ARG A 177 -2.53 11.90 19.35
CA ARG A 177 -1.20 12.45 19.06
C ARG A 177 -0.19 12.25 20.20
N VAL A 178 -0.63 12.41 21.46
CA VAL A 178 0.22 12.18 22.65
C VAL A 178 0.79 10.77 22.67
N GLY A 179 -0.01 9.75 22.32
CA GLY A 179 0.46 8.35 22.25
C GLY A 179 1.58 8.18 21.23
N VAL A 180 1.45 8.80 20.03
CA VAL A 180 2.52 8.79 19.03
C VAL A 180 3.77 9.49 19.54
N THR A 181 3.63 10.63 20.23
CA THR A 181 4.77 11.36 20.79
C THR A 181 5.57 10.47 21.75
N VAL A 182 4.88 9.76 22.66
CA VAL A 182 5.53 8.83 23.61
C VAL A 182 6.18 7.65 22.88
N ALA A 183 5.47 7.02 21.94
CA ALA A 183 6.01 5.89 21.18
C ALA A 183 7.22 6.28 20.33
N ALA A 184 7.16 7.41 19.63
CA ALA A 184 8.28 7.93 18.83
C ALA A 184 9.48 8.32 19.72
N GLY A 185 9.25 8.95 20.87
CA GLY A 185 10.29 9.23 21.86
C GLY A 185 11.01 7.96 22.28
N SER A 186 10.27 6.90 22.63
CA SER A 186 10.85 5.61 23.01
C SER A 186 11.68 4.95 21.90
N LEU A 187 11.29 5.09 20.61
CA LEU A 187 12.09 4.60 19.49
C LEU A 187 13.34 5.45 19.27
N GLN A 188 13.26 6.76 19.50
CA GLN A 188 14.37 7.69 19.39
C GLN A 188 15.39 7.50 20.53
N ASP A 189 14.92 7.34 21.77
CA ASP A 189 15.77 7.02 22.93
C ASP A 189 16.54 5.71 22.75
N ALA A 190 15.96 4.76 22.04
CA ALA A 190 16.61 3.52 21.64
C ALA A 190 17.57 3.66 20.43
N GLY A 191 17.73 4.88 19.87
CA GLY A 191 18.61 5.14 18.73
C GLY A 191 18.13 4.57 17.39
N LEU A 192 16.86 4.16 17.28
CA LEU A 192 16.32 3.50 16.09
C LEU A 192 15.90 4.49 15.02
N ILE A 193 15.39 5.66 15.44
CA ILE A 193 14.95 6.73 14.56
C ILE A 193 15.45 8.09 15.06
N GLN A 194 15.47 9.06 14.15
CA GLN A 194 15.58 10.49 14.48
C GLN A 194 14.33 11.18 13.98
N TYR A 195 13.67 11.93 14.87
CA TYR A 195 12.47 12.66 14.54
C TYR A 195 12.72 14.18 14.65
N GLN A 196 12.65 14.89 13.53
CA GLN A 196 12.90 16.33 13.54
C GLN A 196 11.97 17.05 12.54
N ARG A 197 11.27 18.08 12.99
CA ARG A 197 10.44 18.98 12.16
C ARG A 197 9.44 18.26 11.23
N GLY A 198 8.79 17.20 11.74
CA GLY A 198 7.82 16.42 10.97
C GLY A 198 8.43 15.42 9.97
N ARG A 199 9.75 15.24 10.01
CA ARG A 199 10.47 14.22 9.27
C ARG A 199 10.96 13.12 10.20
N VAL A 200 10.85 11.89 9.76
CA VAL A 200 11.42 10.70 10.40
C VAL A 200 12.57 10.21 9.54
N ASP A 201 13.74 10.04 10.15
CA ASP A 201 14.87 9.34 9.55
C ASP A 201 15.12 8.05 10.35
N VAL A 202 15.21 6.92 9.68
CA VAL A 202 15.52 5.61 10.30
C VAL A 202 17.02 5.46 10.38
N LEU A 203 17.54 5.39 11.61
CA LEU A 203 18.97 5.27 11.90
C LEU A 203 19.41 3.80 11.89
N ASP A 204 18.63 2.96 12.52
CA ASP A 204 18.83 1.51 12.57
C ASP A 204 17.58 0.77 12.09
N ARG A 205 17.61 0.35 10.82
CA ARG A 205 16.50 -0.40 10.22
C ARG A 205 16.30 -1.76 10.88
N TRP A 206 17.40 -2.44 11.23
CA TRP A 206 17.34 -3.77 11.82
C TRP A 206 16.75 -3.72 13.22
N GLY A 207 17.26 -2.84 14.08
CA GLY A 207 16.70 -2.62 15.40
C GLY A 207 15.24 -2.15 15.37
N LEU A 208 14.87 -1.35 14.34
CA LEU A 208 13.46 -0.94 14.15
C LEU A 208 12.57 -2.14 13.77
N GLN A 209 13.11 -3.10 12.99
CA GLN A 209 12.40 -4.34 12.65
C GLN A 209 12.20 -5.22 13.87
N GLU A 210 13.19 -5.38 14.72
CA GLU A 210 13.07 -6.08 16.01
C GLU A 210 12.10 -5.39 16.98
N ALA A 211 12.03 -4.06 16.94
CA ALA A 211 11.09 -3.28 17.72
C ALA A 211 9.65 -3.33 17.18
N SER A 212 9.45 -3.78 15.94
CA SER A 212 8.14 -3.93 15.33
C SER A 212 7.43 -5.19 15.83
N CYS A 213 6.14 -5.33 15.50
CA CYS A 213 5.42 -6.58 15.71
C CYS A 213 5.64 -7.57 14.57
N SER A 214 5.39 -8.87 14.83
CA SER A 214 5.47 -9.96 13.82
C SER A 214 4.66 -9.69 12.55
N CYS A 215 3.61 -8.88 12.65
CA CYS A 215 2.76 -8.52 11.52
C CYS A 215 3.53 -7.87 10.36
N TYR A 216 4.70 -7.26 10.61
CA TYR A 216 5.53 -6.69 9.55
C TYR A 216 6.07 -7.79 8.62
N GLU A 217 6.69 -8.83 9.18
CA GLU A 217 7.19 -9.96 8.40
C GLU A 217 6.06 -10.80 7.81
N GLU A 218 5.00 -11.03 8.56
CA GLU A 218 3.81 -11.76 8.10
C GLU A 218 3.21 -11.12 6.84
N ASP A 219 3.09 -9.78 6.79
CA ASP A 219 2.60 -9.07 5.61
C ASP A 219 3.53 -9.24 4.40
N ARG A 220 4.86 -9.19 4.61
CA ARG A 220 5.85 -9.39 3.55
C ARG A 220 5.81 -10.80 2.99
N GLU A 221 5.79 -11.80 3.87
CA GLU A 221 5.70 -13.21 3.45
C GLU A 221 4.39 -13.51 2.73
N MET A 222 3.27 -12.99 3.23
CA MET A 222 1.95 -13.14 2.60
C MET A 222 1.93 -12.55 1.19
N TYR A 223 2.54 -11.38 1.01
CA TYR A 223 2.66 -10.78 -0.33
C TYR A 223 3.47 -11.70 -1.26
N LEU A 224 4.65 -12.11 -0.84
CA LEU A 224 5.53 -12.98 -1.63
C LEU A 224 4.85 -14.31 -2.00
N GLN A 225 4.16 -14.94 -1.05
CA GLN A 225 3.43 -16.19 -1.29
C GLN A 225 2.21 -16.00 -2.20
N GLY A 226 1.43 -14.93 -1.96
CA GLY A 226 0.22 -14.62 -2.73
C GLY A 226 0.51 -14.25 -4.18
N MET A 227 1.67 -13.62 -4.43
CA MET A 227 2.07 -13.18 -5.76
C MET A 227 2.95 -14.17 -6.53
N ARG A 228 3.37 -15.28 -5.91
CA ARG A 228 4.06 -16.37 -6.63
C ARG A 228 3.13 -16.99 -7.66
N PHE A 229 3.46 -16.80 -8.95
CA PHE A 229 2.81 -17.56 -10.01
C PHE A 229 3.42 -18.97 -10.06
N ALA A 230 2.61 -20.02 -9.88
CA ALA A 230 3.04 -21.35 -10.26
C ALA A 230 3.38 -21.32 -11.77
N PRO A 231 4.53 -21.89 -12.22
CA PRO A 231 4.78 -22.02 -13.63
C PRO A 231 3.56 -22.72 -14.26
N ALA A 232 3.09 -22.17 -15.38
CA ALA A 232 1.97 -22.76 -16.12
C ALA A 232 2.25 -24.25 -16.29
N ALA A 233 1.37 -25.11 -15.79
CA ALA A 233 1.47 -26.53 -16.00
C ALA A 233 1.60 -26.75 -17.50
N ARG A 234 2.75 -27.24 -17.95
CA ARG A 234 2.94 -27.65 -19.33
C ARG A 234 1.83 -28.66 -19.60
N SER A 235 0.89 -28.29 -20.47
CA SER A 235 -0.09 -29.23 -20.99
C SER A 235 0.68 -30.45 -21.53
N ARG A 236 0.61 -31.55 -20.81
CA ARG A 236 1.05 -32.82 -21.36
C ARG A 236 0.09 -33.07 -22.54
N GLN A 237 0.58 -32.78 -23.75
CA GLN A 237 0.02 -33.38 -24.96
C GLN A 237 0.40 -34.85 -24.90
N GLY A 238 -0.58 -35.67 -24.66
CA GLY A 238 -0.57 -37.12 -24.88
C GLY A 238 -1.24 -37.37 -26.21
#